data_3fb56641d1383bbbe6e3104005992385
#
_entry.id   3fb56641d1383bbbe6e3104005992385
#
_cell.length_a   1.000
_cell.length_b   1.000
_cell.length_c   1.000
_cell.angle_alpha   90.00
_cell.angle_beta   90.00
_cell.angle_gamma   90.00
#
_symmetry.space_group_name_H-M   'P 1'
#
loop_
_entity.id
_entity.type
_entity.pdbx_description
1 polymer ?
#
loop_
_entity_poly.entity_id
_entity_poly.type
_entity_poly.pdbx_seq_one_letter_code
_entity_poly.pdbx_strand_id
1 'polypeptide(L)'
;MIDLTGGQPDLIPEWVPWMMTELKERGLEHQIYLWSDDNLSNDYFWQFLSDSDLELIAAYPNYGRVCCFKGFNSESFAFNTRAEPDLFNRQFQLIKRLLELGIDIYAYATFTTPAVSEIAADMTRFVDRLQEIDYNLPLRTVPLEIQMFTPIKERLNDGIQVALKNQYLAIEAWKTELESRYSSIERSQSITDVTLHTKQFL
;
A
#
# COMPACT_ATOMS: atom_id res chain seq x y z
N MET A 1 -14.96 13.45 1.93
CA MET A 1 -14.21 12.21 2.20
C MET A 1 -14.14 12.01 3.70
N ILE A 2 -14.32 10.79 4.17
CA ILE A 2 -14.02 10.35 5.53
C ILE A 2 -12.80 9.43 5.43
N ASP A 3 -11.75 9.81 6.14
CA ASP A 3 -10.50 9.05 6.16
C ASP A 3 -10.30 8.49 7.57
N LEU A 4 -10.25 7.16 7.65
CA LEU A 4 -10.02 6.43 8.87
C LEU A 4 -8.58 5.95 8.86
N THR A 5 -7.72 6.82 9.33
CA THR A 5 -6.27 6.69 9.34
C THR A 5 -5.71 6.76 10.76
N GLY A 6 -4.45 6.41 10.89
CA GLY A 6 -3.69 6.46 12.13
C GLY A 6 -3.48 5.08 12.76
N GLY A 7 -2.23 4.74 13.01
CA GLY A 7 -1.83 3.43 13.52
C GLY A 7 -2.08 2.30 12.53
N GLN A 8 -2.83 1.30 12.95
CA GLN A 8 -3.29 0.18 12.12
C GLN A 8 -4.81 0.03 12.31
N PRO A 9 -5.63 0.61 11.41
CA PRO A 9 -7.08 0.52 11.50
C PRO A 9 -7.61 -0.92 11.53
N ASP A 10 -6.98 -1.84 10.81
CA ASP A 10 -7.38 -3.24 10.74
C ASP A 10 -7.14 -4.07 12.00
N LEU A 11 -6.72 -3.47 13.09
CA LEU A 11 -6.80 -4.14 14.40
C LEU A 11 -8.25 -4.33 14.86
N ILE A 12 -9.18 -3.56 14.33
CA ILE A 12 -10.64 -3.68 14.49
C ILE A 12 -11.25 -3.48 13.10
N PRO A 13 -11.20 -4.47 12.20
CA PRO A 13 -11.64 -4.30 10.81
C PRO A 13 -13.15 -4.05 10.66
N GLU A 14 -13.95 -4.40 11.69
CA GLU A 14 -15.40 -4.25 11.73
C GLU A 14 -15.89 -2.80 11.60
N TRP A 15 -15.04 -1.82 11.92
CA TRP A 15 -15.42 -0.42 11.75
C TRP A 15 -15.68 -0.05 10.30
N VAL A 16 -15.07 -0.75 9.32
CA VAL A 16 -15.29 -0.50 7.88
C VAL A 16 -16.76 -0.77 7.50
N PRO A 17 -17.30 -1.99 7.68
CA PRO A 17 -18.70 -2.25 7.38
C PRO A 17 -19.67 -1.47 8.30
N TRP A 18 -19.32 -1.17 9.56
CA TRP A 18 -20.15 -0.33 10.41
C TRP A 18 -20.30 1.10 9.84
N MET A 19 -19.20 1.71 9.41
CA MET A 19 -19.23 3.04 8.78
C MET A 19 -20.02 3.00 7.46
N MET A 20 -19.83 1.96 6.63
CA MET A 20 -20.56 1.79 5.38
C MET A 20 -22.06 1.67 5.61
N THR A 21 -22.47 0.88 6.59
CA THR A 21 -23.87 0.71 6.98
C THR A 21 -24.47 2.05 7.41
N GLU A 22 -23.82 2.79 8.30
CA GLU A 22 -24.29 4.08 8.78
C GLU A 22 -24.41 5.11 7.65
N LEU A 23 -23.42 5.18 6.75
CA LEU A 23 -23.48 6.08 5.60
C LEU A 23 -24.62 5.72 4.63
N LYS A 24 -24.87 4.43 4.42
CA LYS A 24 -25.97 3.93 3.58
C LYS A 24 -27.34 4.23 4.21
N GLU A 25 -27.51 4.01 5.51
CA GLU A 25 -28.77 4.33 6.22
C GLU A 25 -29.09 5.83 6.17
N ARG A 26 -28.08 6.68 6.06
CA ARG A 26 -28.24 8.15 5.91
C ARG A 26 -28.36 8.59 4.44
N GLY A 27 -28.28 7.70 3.45
CA GLY A 27 -28.29 8.01 2.03
C GLY A 27 -27.06 8.80 1.57
N LEU A 28 -25.92 8.60 2.21
CA LEU A 28 -24.65 9.32 1.96
C LEU A 28 -23.62 8.50 1.19
N GLU A 29 -23.87 7.23 0.91
CA GLU A 29 -22.92 6.29 0.29
C GLU A 29 -22.43 6.76 -1.10
N HIS A 30 -23.23 7.55 -1.84
CA HIS A 30 -22.86 8.12 -3.13
C HIS A 30 -22.26 9.54 -3.03
N GLN A 31 -22.32 10.17 -1.86
CA GLN A 31 -21.86 11.54 -1.63
C GLN A 31 -20.54 11.60 -0.88
N ILE A 32 -20.24 10.60 -0.07
CA ILE A 32 -19.06 10.54 0.80
C ILE A 32 -18.18 9.40 0.33
N TYR A 33 -16.94 9.73 -0.04
CA TYR A 33 -15.91 8.74 -0.29
C TYR A 33 -15.31 8.29 1.03
N LEU A 34 -15.35 7.00 1.31
CA LEU A 34 -14.73 6.38 2.47
C LEU A 34 -13.32 5.92 2.11
N TRP A 35 -12.36 6.22 2.97
CA TRP A 35 -10.96 5.86 2.79
C TRP A 35 -10.42 5.16 4.02
N SER A 36 -9.55 4.19 3.85
CA SER A 36 -8.86 3.52 4.95
C SER A 36 -7.41 3.22 4.64
N ASP A 37 -6.58 3.18 5.69
CA ASP A 37 -5.18 2.80 5.63
C ASP A 37 -4.99 1.34 6.05
N ASP A 38 -4.06 0.64 5.38
CA ASP A 38 -3.63 -0.70 5.73
C ASP A 38 -2.11 -0.82 5.70
N ASN A 39 -1.51 -1.20 6.81
CA ASN A 39 -0.07 -1.45 6.88
C ASN A 39 0.33 -2.85 6.36
N LEU A 40 -0.58 -3.62 5.79
CA LEU A 40 -0.36 -4.98 5.28
C LEU A 40 0.29 -5.90 6.32
N SER A 41 -0.11 -5.75 7.59
CA SER A 41 0.56 -6.39 8.74
C SER A 41 -0.18 -7.62 9.28
N ASN A 42 -1.49 -7.71 9.04
CA ASN A 42 -2.34 -8.79 9.53
C ASN A 42 -3.42 -9.15 8.51
N ASP A 43 -4.12 -10.26 8.76
CA ASP A 43 -5.23 -10.75 7.94
C ASP A 43 -6.57 -10.71 8.70
N TYR A 44 -6.69 -9.82 9.69
CA TYR A 44 -7.88 -9.68 10.54
C TYR A 44 -9.14 -9.35 9.73
N PHE A 45 -8.99 -8.68 8.60
CA PHE A 45 -10.06 -8.43 7.65
C PHE A 45 -10.82 -9.72 7.27
N TRP A 46 -10.11 -10.84 7.10
CA TRP A 46 -10.69 -12.15 6.77
C TRP A 46 -10.93 -13.05 7.99
N GLN A 47 -10.35 -12.70 9.15
CA GLN A 47 -10.55 -13.47 10.37
C GLN A 47 -11.79 -13.04 11.16
N PHE A 48 -12.13 -11.74 11.12
CA PHE A 48 -13.14 -11.14 11.97
C PHE A 48 -14.37 -10.61 11.21
N LEU A 49 -14.25 -10.34 9.91
CA LEU A 49 -15.40 -9.95 9.09
C LEU A 49 -16.18 -11.19 8.63
N SER A 50 -17.51 -11.10 8.68
CA SER A 50 -18.40 -12.11 8.11
C SER A 50 -18.43 -12.02 6.58
N ASP A 51 -18.92 -13.06 5.91
CA ASP A 51 -19.12 -13.05 4.46
C ASP A 51 -20.02 -11.89 4.02
N SER A 52 -21.08 -11.58 4.80
CA SER A 52 -21.96 -10.44 4.53
C SER A 52 -21.28 -9.08 4.68
N ASP A 53 -20.30 -8.95 5.60
CA ASP A 53 -19.49 -7.73 5.71
C ASP A 53 -18.57 -7.57 4.48
N LEU A 54 -17.95 -8.65 4.04
CA LEU A 54 -17.10 -8.66 2.85
C LEU A 54 -17.90 -8.35 1.58
N GLU A 55 -19.10 -8.90 1.43
CA GLU A 55 -20.03 -8.58 0.34
C GLU A 55 -20.44 -7.09 0.35
N LEU A 56 -20.76 -6.53 1.53
CA LEU A 56 -21.06 -5.12 1.69
C LEU A 56 -19.89 -4.24 1.22
N ILE A 57 -18.67 -4.58 1.66
CA ILE A 57 -17.46 -3.85 1.31
C ILE A 57 -17.19 -3.91 -0.20
N ALA A 58 -17.28 -5.11 -0.79
CA ALA A 58 -17.07 -5.32 -2.22
C ALA A 58 -18.10 -4.54 -3.09
N ALA A 59 -19.32 -4.40 -2.60
CA ALA A 59 -20.40 -3.71 -3.31
C ALA A 59 -20.48 -2.19 -3.02
N TYR A 60 -19.65 -1.68 -2.08
CA TYR A 60 -19.75 -0.27 -1.68
C TYR A 60 -19.18 0.66 -2.75
N PRO A 61 -19.95 1.65 -3.25
CA PRO A 61 -19.59 2.37 -4.48
C PRO A 61 -18.44 3.36 -4.34
N ASN A 62 -18.23 3.91 -3.15
CA ASN A 62 -17.28 4.99 -2.88
C ASN A 62 -16.30 4.60 -1.75
N TYR A 63 -15.55 3.55 -1.96
CA TYR A 63 -14.55 3.09 -1.01
C TYR A 63 -13.21 2.87 -1.69
N GLY A 64 -12.15 3.41 -1.10
CA GLY A 64 -10.78 3.17 -1.49
C GLY A 64 -9.91 2.83 -0.27
N ARG A 65 -8.83 2.12 -0.52
CA ARG A 65 -7.93 1.66 0.52
C ARG A 65 -6.48 1.87 0.10
N VAL A 66 -5.69 2.51 0.97
CA VAL A 66 -4.25 2.64 0.76
C VAL A 66 -3.48 1.57 1.52
N CYS A 67 -2.73 0.78 0.78
CA CYS A 67 -1.89 -0.30 1.29
C CYS A 67 -0.44 0.18 1.41
N CYS A 68 0.16 0.05 2.60
CA CYS A 68 1.50 0.58 2.87
C CYS A 68 2.55 -0.53 2.86
N PHE A 69 3.29 -0.67 1.76
CA PHE A 69 4.50 -1.50 1.72
C PHE A 69 5.60 -0.88 2.59
N LYS A 70 6.16 -1.67 3.50
CA LYS A 70 7.16 -1.22 4.49
C LYS A 70 8.60 -1.47 4.05
N GLY A 71 8.83 -1.67 2.77
CA GLY A 71 10.14 -1.90 2.16
C GLY A 71 9.96 -2.42 0.75
N PHE A 72 11.04 -2.47 -0.03
CA PHE A 72 11.09 -3.02 -1.39
C PHE A 72 11.83 -4.37 -1.47
N ASN A 73 12.44 -4.79 -0.35
CA ASN A 73 13.05 -6.10 -0.15
C ASN A 73 12.93 -6.52 1.31
N SER A 74 13.29 -7.76 1.64
CA SER A 74 13.19 -8.30 3.00
C SER A 74 14.06 -7.54 4.02
N GLU A 75 15.22 -7.02 3.62
CA GLU A 75 16.11 -6.26 4.49
C GLU A 75 15.52 -4.90 4.86
N SER A 76 15.07 -4.13 3.86
CA SER A 76 14.42 -2.83 4.08
C SER A 76 13.11 -2.99 4.86
N PHE A 77 12.34 -4.07 4.61
CA PHE A 77 11.15 -4.40 5.39
C PHE A 77 11.48 -4.63 6.87
N ALA A 78 12.45 -5.48 7.16
CA ALA A 78 12.87 -5.75 8.54
C ALA A 78 13.41 -4.50 9.23
N PHE A 79 14.16 -3.67 8.51
CA PHE A 79 14.65 -2.39 9.02
C PHE A 79 13.50 -1.44 9.40
N ASN A 80 12.49 -1.31 8.55
CA ASN A 80 11.38 -0.38 8.74
C ASN A 80 10.35 -0.85 9.77
N THR A 81 10.19 -2.16 9.94
CA THR A 81 9.12 -2.73 10.79
C THR A 81 9.63 -3.35 12.09
N ARG A 82 10.89 -3.76 12.15
CA ARG A 82 11.46 -4.61 13.20
C ARG A 82 10.86 -6.00 13.24
N ALA A 83 10.14 -6.41 12.19
CA ALA A 83 9.59 -7.74 12.03
C ALA A 83 10.58 -8.67 11.30
N GLU A 84 10.28 -9.98 11.34
CA GLU A 84 11.07 -11.00 10.65
C GLU A 84 11.08 -10.75 9.13
N PRO A 85 12.24 -10.83 8.45
CA PRO A 85 12.38 -10.53 7.02
C PRO A 85 11.44 -11.35 6.12
N ASP A 86 11.13 -12.58 6.49
CA ASP A 86 10.26 -13.49 5.73
C ASP A 86 8.82 -12.98 5.61
N LEU A 87 8.37 -12.13 6.55
CA LEU A 87 7.06 -11.50 6.52
C LEU A 87 6.92 -10.45 5.41
N PHE A 88 8.00 -10.05 4.75
CA PHE A 88 7.96 -9.19 3.57
C PHE A 88 7.01 -9.73 2.49
N ASN A 89 7.01 -11.05 2.30
CA ASN A 89 6.17 -11.70 1.29
C ASN A 89 4.68 -11.60 1.60
N ARG A 90 4.30 -11.50 2.87
CA ARG A 90 2.91 -11.40 3.31
C ARG A 90 2.21 -10.16 2.74
N GLN A 91 2.92 -9.05 2.57
CA GLN A 91 2.36 -7.81 2.04
C GLN A 91 1.73 -8.01 0.65
N PHE A 92 2.41 -8.76 -0.23
CA PHE A 92 1.91 -9.06 -1.58
C PHE A 92 0.72 -10.02 -1.56
N GLN A 93 0.69 -10.96 -0.62
CA GLN A 93 -0.47 -11.86 -0.45
C GLN A 93 -1.70 -11.09 0.00
N LEU A 94 -1.54 -10.16 0.95
CA LEU A 94 -2.63 -9.37 1.49
C LEU A 94 -3.21 -8.41 0.44
N ILE A 95 -2.38 -7.64 -0.26
CA ILE A 95 -2.88 -6.72 -1.28
C ILE A 95 -3.57 -7.45 -2.44
N LYS A 96 -3.07 -8.64 -2.83
CA LYS A 96 -3.73 -9.48 -3.83
C LYS A 96 -5.14 -9.88 -3.38
N ARG A 97 -5.29 -10.35 -2.13
CA ARG A 97 -6.61 -10.72 -1.57
C ARG A 97 -7.57 -9.54 -1.50
N LEU A 98 -7.08 -8.32 -1.20
CA LEU A 98 -7.89 -7.10 -1.21
C LEU A 98 -8.38 -6.74 -2.61
N LEU A 99 -7.51 -6.87 -3.63
CA LEU A 99 -7.89 -6.68 -5.03
C LEU A 99 -8.92 -7.72 -5.51
N GLU A 100 -8.80 -8.96 -5.06
CA GLU A 100 -9.75 -10.03 -5.38
C GLU A 100 -11.16 -9.75 -4.81
N LEU A 101 -11.27 -8.95 -3.74
CA LEU A 101 -12.54 -8.45 -3.23
C LEU A 101 -13.12 -7.28 -4.05
N GLY A 102 -12.41 -6.78 -5.05
CA GLY A 102 -12.87 -5.65 -5.86
C GLY A 102 -12.71 -4.27 -5.21
N ILE A 103 -11.92 -4.15 -4.15
CA ILE A 103 -11.65 -2.87 -3.47
C ILE A 103 -10.76 -1.99 -4.35
N ASP A 104 -11.08 -0.70 -4.46
CA ASP A 104 -10.23 0.29 -5.13
C ASP A 104 -8.95 0.53 -4.31
N ILE A 105 -7.83 -0.04 -4.79
CA ILE A 105 -6.55 -0.08 -4.06
C ILE A 105 -5.60 0.98 -4.59
N TYR A 106 -4.97 1.67 -3.64
CA TYR A 106 -3.79 2.49 -3.81
C TYR A 106 -2.66 1.92 -2.96
N ALA A 107 -1.42 2.22 -3.28
CA ALA A 107 -0.31 1.77 -2.47
C ALA A 107 0.66 2.92 -2.14
N TYR A 108 1.19 2.90 -0.93
CA TYR A 108 2.38 3.63 -0.54
C TYR A 108 3.53 2.65 -0.34
N ALA A 109 4.75 3.07 -0.66
CA ALA A 109 5.93 2.25 -0.43
C ALA A 109 7.03 3.05 0.28
N THR A 110 7.52 2.54 1.40
CA THR A 110 8.62 3.13 2.17
C THR A 110 9.93 2.57 1.64
N PHE A 111 10.80 3.42 1.12
CA PHE A 111 12.05 3.02 0.46
C PHE A 111 13.31 3.29 1.29
N THR A 112 13.18 3.60 2.57
CA THR A 112 14.33 3.66 3.48
C THR A 112 14.99 2.30 3.61
N THR A 113 16.33 2.24 3.44
CA THR A 113 17.10 0.99 3.48
C THR A 113 18.50 1.23 4.06
N PRO A 114 18.99 0.33 4.94
CA PRO A 114 20.34 0.45 5.51
C PRO A 114 21.44 0.13 4.50
N ALA A 115 21.16 -0.71 3.50
CA ALA A 115 22.13 -1.14 2.49
C ALA A 115 22.00 -0.34 1.19
N VAL A 116 23.13 -0.15 0.50
CA VAL A 116 23.19 0.49 -0.84
C VAL A 116 23.45 -0.52 -1.97
N SER A 117 23.97 -1.71 -1.62
CA SER A 117 24.22 -2.76 -2.60
C SER A 117 22.91 -3.28 -3.18
N GLU A 118 22.86 -3.46 -4.48
CA GLU A 118 21.74 -4.09 -5.22
C GLU A 118 20.40 -3.33 -5.21
N ILE A 119 20.34 -2.07 -4.77
CA ILE A 119 19.07 -1.29 -4.75
C ILE A 119 18.34 -1.37 -6.10
N ALA A 120 19.05 -1.22 -7.22
CA ALA A 120 18.42 -1.28 -8.55
C ALA A 120 17.84 -2.66 -8.85
N ALA A 121 18.61 -3.74 -8.60
CA ALA A 121 18.15 -5.11 -8.83
C ALA A 121 16.99 -5.51 -7.90
N ASP A 122 17.03 -5.05 -6.64
CA ASP A 122 15.93 -5.26 -5.69
C ASP A 122 14.67 -4.48 -6.11
N MET A 123 14.84 -3.28 -6.62
CA MET A 123 13.73 -2.48 -7.11
C MET A 123 13.10 -3.13 -8.35
N THR A 124 13.88 -3.66 -9.28
CA THR A 124 13.38 -4.45 -10.41
C THR A 124 12.51 -5.60 -9.90
N ARG A 125 13.00 -6.40 -8.95
CA ARG A 125 12.26 -7.51 -8.35
C ARG A 125 10.97 -7.06 -7.65
N PHE A 126 11.00 -5.92 -6.97
CA PHE A 126 9.82 -5.35 -6.31
C PHE A 126 8.75 -4.95 -7.31
N VAL A 127 9.13 -4.26 -8.39
CA VAL A 127 8.21 -3.86 -9.46
C VAL A 127 7.66 -5.08 -10.19
N ASP A 128 8.48 -6.09 -10.49
CA ASP A 128 8.03 -7.36 -11.09
C ASP A 128 6.91 -7.98 -10.24
N ARG A 129 7.10 -8.06 -8.94
CA ARG A 129 6.10 -8.62 -8.02
C ARG A 129 4.81 -7.82 -7.94
N LEU A 130 4.87 -6.50 -8.04
CA LEU A 130 3.67 -5.67 -8.14
C LEU A 130 2.92 -5.97 -9.45
N GLN A 131 3.65 -6.08 -10.57
CA GLN A 131 3.07 -6.40 -11.87
C GLN A 131 2.52 -7.83 -11.97
N GLU A 132 3.05 -8.79 -11.21
CA GLU A 132 2.47 -10.14 -11.08
C GLU A 132 1.06 -10.11 -10.45
N ILE A 133 0.77 -9.13 -9.60
CA ILE A 133 -0.56 -8.93 -9.01
C ILE A 133 -1.46 -8.21 -10.00
N ASP A 134 -1.03 -7.05 -10.49
CA ASP A 134 -1.68 -6.28 -11.55
C ASP A 134 -0.65 -5.44 -12.30
N TYR A 135 -0.71 -5.47 -13.64
CA TYR A 135 0.25 -4.74 -14.48
C TYR A 135 0.34 -3.26 -14.13
N ASN A 136 -0.77 -2.64 -13.74
CA ASN A 136 -0.87 -1.22 -13.43
C ASN A 136 -0.64 -0.89 -11.93
N LEU A 137 -0.47 -1.87 -11.06
CA LEU A 137 -0.27 -1.62 -9.63
C LEU A 137 0.94 -0.72 -9.33
N PRO A 138 2.07 -0.80 -10.06
CA PRO A 138 3.15 0.17 -9.91
C PRO A 138 2.72 1.62 -10.18
N LEU A 139 1.83 1.87 -11.15
CA LEU A 139 1.30 3.21 -11.45
C LEU A 139 0.34 3.73 -10.35
N ARG A 140 -0.20 2.84 -9.55
CA ARG A 140 -1.01 3.12 -8.34
C ARG A 140 -0.18 3.15 -7.06
N THR A 141 1.13 3.01 -7.15
CA THR A 141 2.04 2.98 -6.00
C THR A 141 2.85 4.27 -5.91
N VAL A 142 2.79 4.94 -4.76
CA VAL A 142 3.50 6.19 -4.50
C VAL A 142 4.67 5.93 -3.55
N PRO A 143 5.92 6.21 -3.95
CA PRO A 143 7.05 6.16 -3.04
C PRO A 143 6.94 7.27 -1.99
N LEU A 144 7.03 6.89 -0.71
CA LEU A 144 7.04 7.83 0.39
C LEU A 144 8.45 8.35 0.64
N GLU A 145 8.63 9.65 0.58
CA GLU A 145 9.83 10.30 1.05
C GLU A 145 9.73 10.56 2.55
N ILE A 146 10.46 9.79 3.34
CA ILE A 146 10.50 9.96 4.78
C ILE A 146 11.42 11.13 5.12
N GLN A 147 10.83 12.17 5.71
CA GLN A 147 11.56 13.37 6.14
C GLN A 147 11.80 13.38 7.64
N MET A 148 12.90 13.99 8.05
CA MET A 148 13.19 14.18 9.47
C MET A 148 12.29 15.30 10.03
N PHE A 149 11.56 14.98 11.08
CA PHE A 149 10.82 15.98 11.85
C PHE A 149 11.21 15.92 13.35
N THR A 150 10.95 16.99 14.06
CA THR A 150 11.48 17.23 15.41
C THR A 150 11.36 16.05 16.39
N PRO A 151 10.23 15.33 16.50
CA PRO A 151 10.10 14.19 17.42
C PRO A 151 11.01 13.00 17.12
N ILE A 152 11.53 12.88 15.88
CA ILE A 152 12.40 11.78 15.49
C ILE A 152 13.88 12.11 15.73
N LYS A 153 14.25 13.39 15.81
CA LYS A 153 15.66 13.82 15.94
C LYS A 153 16.40 13.16 17.10
N GLU A 154 15.72 12.96 18.22
CA GLU A 154 16.31 12.32 19.41
C GLU A 154 16.48 10.80 19.29
N ARG A 155 15.85 10.17 18.28
CA ARG A 155 15.92 8.73 18.00
C ARG A 155 16.89 8.40 16.85
N LEU A 156 17.47 9.44 16.25
CA LEU A 156 18.40 9.26 15.14
C LEU A 156 19.69 8.61 15.62
N ASN A 157 20.00 7.49 15.03
CA ASN A 157 21.34 6.90 15.04
C ASN A 157 21.94 6.94 13.62
N ASP A 158 23.21 6.61 13.48
CA ASP A 158 23.92 6.65 12.21
C ASP A 158 23.25 5.76 11.14
N GLY A 159 22.71 4.61 11.54
CA GLY A 159 22.03 3.69 10.63
C GLY A 159 20.74 4.29 10.03
N ILE A 160 19.97 5.03 10.83
CA ILE A 160 18.75 5.70 10.36
C ILE A 160 19.13 6.85 9.40
N GLN A 161 20.18 7.61 9.71
CA GLN A 161 20.62 8.68 8.81
C GLN A 161 21.09 8.14 7.46
N VAL A 162 21.82 7.02 7.46
CA VAL A 162 22.22 6.32 6.23
C VAL A 162 20.98 5.86 5.44
N ALA A 163 20.03 5.22 6.10
CA ALA A 163 18.82 4.73 5.45
C ALA A 163 17.97 5.85 4.83
N LEU A 164 17.89 7.02 5.49
CA LEU A 164 17.22 8.21 4.96
C LEU A 164 17.92 8.80 3.73
N LYS A 165 19.24 8.66 3.62
CA LYS A 165 19.98 9.05 2.40
C LYS A 165 19.77 8.05 1.28
N ASN A 166 19.80 6.75 1.61
CA ASN A 166 19.66 5.68 0.64
C ASN A 166 18.27 5.64 0.00
N GLN A 167 17.23 6.15 0.68
CA GLN A 167 15.88 6.21 0.09
C GLN A 167 15.86 6.99 -1.23
N TYR A 168 16.70 8.01 -1.40
CA TYR A 168 16.75 8.76 -2.66
C TYR A 168 17.28 7.92 -3.81
N LEU A 169 18.25 7.04 -3.56
CA LEU A 169 18.73 6.08 -4.56
C LEU A 169 17.63 5.07 -4.93
N ALA A 170 16.87 4.61 -3.94
CA ALA A 170 15.76 3.70 -4.17
C ALA A 170 14.59 4.38 -4.92
N ILE A 171 14.29 5.66 -4.63
CA ILE A 171 13.29 6.44 -5.37
C ILE A 171 13.73 6.65 -6.83
N GLU A 172 15.00 6.92 -7.10
CA GLU A 172 15.52 7.04 -8.47
C GLU A 172 15.47 5.69 -9.20
N ALA A 173 15.83 4.59 -8.54
CA ALA A 173 15.67 3.25 -9.11
C ALA A 173 14.21 2.94 -9.44
N TRP A 174 13.27 3.30 -8.57
CA TRP A 174 11.82 3.19 -8.82
C TRP A 174 11.40 3.96 -10.06
N LYS A 175 11.82 5.23 -10.20
CA LYS A 175 11.51 6.05 -11.39
C LYS A 175 12.05 5.40 -12.66
N THR A 176 13.29 4.90 -12.62
CA THR A 176 13.93 4.21 -13.73
C THR A 176 13.14 2.97 -14.16
N GLU A 177 12.66 2.17 -13.20
CA GLU A 177 11.81 1.01 -13.48
C GLU A 177 10.48 1.43 -14.14
N LEU A 178 9.80 2.45 -13.64
CA LEU A 178 8.59 2.94 -14.28
C LEU A 178 8.84 3.48 -15.70
N GLU A 179 9.95 4.17 -15.92
CA GLU A 179 10.32 4.69 -17.23
C GLU A 179 10.63 3.60 -18.26
N SER A 180 11.20 2.50 -17.81
CA SER A 180 11.51 1.37 -18.68
C SER A 180 10.28 0.52 -19.05
N ARG A 181 9.22 0.55 -18.21
CA ARG A 181 8.06 -0.34 -18.35
C ARG A 181 6.81 0.33 -18.88
N TYR A 182 6.67 1.63 -18.70
CA TYR A 182 5.49 2.39 -19.06
C TYR A 182 5.82 3.58 -19.94
N SER A 183 4.97 3.84 -20.92
CA SER A 183 5.06 5.03 -21.76
C SER A 183 4.89 6.32 -20.92
N SER A 184 5.33 7.45 -21.48
CA SER A 184 5.12 8.75 -20.84
C SER A 184 3.64 9.09 -20.65
N ILE A 185 2.77 8.60 -21.53
CA ILE A 185 1.31 8.81 -21.43
C ILE A 185 0.75 8.05 -20.21
N GLU A 186 1.10 6.78 -20.04
CA GLU A 186 0.66 5.98 -18.90
C GLU A 186 1.14 6.58 -17.58
N ARG A 187 2.42 7.01 -17.51
CA ARG A 187 3.01 7.63 -16.32
C ARG A 187 2.47 9.03 -15.99
N SER A 188 1.84 9.70 -16.96
CA SER A 188 1.23 11.03 -16.76
C SER A 188 -0.24 10.98 -16.33
N GLN A 189 -0.85 9.81 -16.30
CA GLN A 189 -2.22 9.66 -15.80
C GLN A 189 -2.32 10.05 -14.33
N SER A 190 -3.49 10.59 -13.94
CA SER A 190 -3.79 10.71 -12.52
C SER A 190 -3.86 9.32 -11.89
N ILE A 191 -3.32 9.17 -10.70
CA ILE A 191 -3.35 7.89 -9.97
C ILE A 191 -4.79 7.34 -9.82
N THR A 192 -5.79 8.22 -9.78
CA THR A 192 -7.21 7.86 -9.70
C THR A 192 -7.75 7.31 -11.03
N ASP A 193 -7.12 7.64 -12.15
CA ASP A 193 -7.57 7.25 -13.48
C ASP A 193 -6.89 5.95 -13.97
N VAL A 194 -5.87 5.50 -13.27
CA VAL A 194 -5.21 4.23 -13.53
C VAL A 194 -6.13 3.09 -13.11
N THR A 195 -6.60 2.29 -14.06
CA THR A 195 -7.47 1.14 -13.78
C THR A 195 -6.64 -0.08 -13.37
N LEU A 196 -6.99 -0.70 -12.25
CA LEU A 196 -6.52 -2.03 -11.88
C LEU A 196 -7.49 -3.07 -12.44
N HIS A 197 -6.94 -4.09 -13.07
CA HIS A 197 -7.72 -5.17 -13.67
C HIS A 197 -7.92 -6.27 -12.63
N THR A 198 -8.98 -6.17 -11.84
CA THR A 198 -9.41 -7.30 -11.03
C THR A 198 -9.71 -8.48 -11.97
N LYS A 199 -8.92 -9.53 -11.90
CA LYS A 199 -9.30 -10.80 -12.51
C LYS A 199 -10.55 -11.27 -11.78
N GLN A 200 -11.74 -10.99 -12.36
CA GLN A 200 -12.94 -11.71 -11.98
C GLN A 200 -12.67 -13.18 -12.30
N PHE A 201 -12.38 -13.95 -11.27
CA PHE A 201 -12.44 -15.40 -11.38
C PHE A 201 -13.93 -15.75 -11.47
N LEU A 202 -14.39 -15.95 -12.72
CA LEU A 202 -15.64 -16.64 -13.02
C LEU A 202 -15.52 -18.12 -12.63
#